data_c70d94e322ba7560eae32256ff7a1012
#
_entry.id   c70d94e322ba7560eae32256ff7a1012
#
_cell.length_a   1.000
_cell.length_b   1.000
_cell.length_c   1.000
_cell.angle_alpha   90.00
_cell.angle_beta   90.00
_cell.angle_gamma   90.00
#
_symmetry.space_group_name_H-M   'P 1'
#
loop_
_entity.id
_entity.type
_entity.pdbx_description
1 polymer ?
#
loop_
_entity_poly.entity_id
_entity_poly.type
_entity_poly.pdbx_seq_one_letter_code
_entity_poly.pdbx_strand_id
1 'polypeptide(L)'
;AKVLSSNKNLDLALLQISNPPKNLKIIPIGTSKFANVGSKVHAIGHPNGLYWSYTQGYISQVRKKFKWKYDGSQHTADVIQTQTPINPGNSGGPLFDDNGKMVGVNSFGDTHGQNLNFAIAIDHVKKILKPCKKTKVSKNNLVQKKDKYIEHDHNKNGVIDTWYYDSDN
;
A
#
# COMPACT_ATOMS: atom_id res chain seq x y z
N ALA A 1 -5.18 15.55 4.91
CA ALA A 1 -5.41 14.58 3.83
C ALA A 1 -6.91 14.43 3.55
N LYS A 2 -7.27 14.12 2.29
CA LYS A 2 -8.65 13.88 1.86
C LYS A 2 -8.80 12.40 1.47
N VAL A 3 -9.89 11.75 1.89
CA VAL A 3 -10.22 10.41 1.42
C VAL A 3 -10.78 10.50 0.01
N LEU A 4 -10.11 9.86 -0.97
CA LEU A 4 -10.56 9.78 -2.36
C LEU A 4 -11.46 8.57 -2.61
N SER A 5 -11.11 7.45 -1.99
CA SER A 5 -11.85 6.19 -2.10
C SER A 5 -11.60 5.33 -0.87
N SER A 6 -12.56 4.48 -0.52
CA SER A 6 -12.38 3.49 0.53
C SER A 6 -13.12 2.21 0.17
N ASN A 7 -12.57 1.09 0.63
CA ASN A 7 -13.19 -0.22 0.51
C ASN A 7 -13.12 -0.93 1.86
N LYS A 8 -14.23 -0.85 2.61
CA LYS A 8 -14.32 -1.45 3.96
C LYS A 8 -14.08 -2.95 3.94
N ASN A 9 -14.55 -3.66 2.91
CA ASN A 9 -14.38 -5.11 2.81
C ASN A 9 -12.90 -5.53 2.67
N LEU A 10 -12.07 -4.67 2.02
CA LEU A 10 -10.63 -4.89 1.86
C LEU A 10 -9.80 -4.25 2.98
N ASP A 11 -10.40 -3.47 3.87
CA ASP A 11 -9.68 -2.65 4.86
C ASP A 11 -8.65 -1.71 4.21
N LEU A 12 -9.04 -1.04 3.13
CA LEU A 12 -8.17 -0.12 2.37
C LEU A 12 -8.85 1.21 2.12
N ALA A 13 -8.07 2.29 2.20
CA ALA A 13 -8.47 3.62 1.77
C ALA A 13 -7.37 4.27 0.93
N LEU A 14 -7.78 5.03 -0.08
CA LEU A 14 -6.93 5.90 -0.88
C LEU A 14 -7.04 7.33 -0.35
N LEU A 15 -5.93 7.91 0.03
CA LEU A 15 -5.84 9.26 0.59
C LEU A 15 -5.05 10.17 -0.34
N GLN A 16 -5.52 11.40 -0.46
CA GLN A 16 -4.79 12.49 -1.09
C GLN A 16 -4.17 13.38 -0.03
N ILE A 17 -2.87 13.66 -0.15
CA ILE A 17 -2.17 14.63 0.69
C ILE A 17 -2.30 16.01 0.03
N SER A 18 -2.87 16.99 0.74
CA SER A 18 -3.15 18.32 0.17
C SER A 18 -1.88 19.13 -0.13
N ASN A 19 -0.83 18.98 0.67
CA ASN A 19 0.44 19.70 0.49
C ASN A 19 1.59 18.71 0.76
N PRO A 20 1.94 17.85 -0.23
CA PRO A 20 3.03 16.90 -0.04
C PRO A 20 4.38 17.64 0.05
N PRO A 21 5.34 17.18 0.86
CA PRO A 21 6.69 17.70 0.86
C PRO A 21 7.33 17.62 -0.52
N LYS A 22 8.05 18.69 -0.95
CA LYS A 22 8.68 18.75 -2.29
C LYS A 22 9.67 17.61 -2.58
N ASN A 23 10.27 17.02 -1.54
CA ASN A 23 11.26 15.92 -1.67
C ASN A 23 10.72 14.59 -1.14
N LEU A 24 9.43 14.33 -1.31
CA LEU A 24 8.82 13.09 -0.86
C LEU A 24 9.41 11.90 -1.60
N LYS A 25 10.00 10.96 -0.85
CA LYS A 25 10.43 9.68 -1.40
C LYS A 25 9.25 8.72 -1.38
N ILE A 26 8.96 8.11 -2.53
CA ILE A 26 7.82 7.24 -2.72
C ILE A 26 8.32 5.80 -2.75
N ILE A 27 7.61 4.90 -2.05
CA ILE A 27 7.91 3.48 -2.13
C ILE A 27 7.34 2.90 -3.45
N PRO A 28 8.15 2.23 -4.27
CA PRO A 28 7.67 1.60 -5.50
C PRO A 28 6.63 0.51 -5.21
N ILE A 29 5.57 0.47 -6.00
CA ILE A 29 4.54 -0.56 -5.89
C ILE A 29 5.05 -1.85 -6.54
N GLY A 30 5.24 -2.89 -5.73
CA GLY A 30 5.63 -4.22 -6.15
C GLY A 30 4.45 -5.09 -6.61
N THR A 31 4.59 -6.40 -6.44
CA THR A 31 3.53 -7.37 -6.69
C THR A 31 3.56 -8.48 -5.64
N SER A 32 2.40 -8.94 -5.21
CA SER A 32 2.31 -10.08 -4.31
C SER A 32 2.59 -11.43 -5.00
N LYS A 33 2.75 -11.45 -6.32
CA LYS A 33 3.08 -12.68 -7.07
C LYS A 33 4.43 -13.30 -6.65
N PHE A 34 5.37 -12.47 -6.19
CA PHE A 34 6.70 -12.89 -5.72
C PHE A 34 6.81 -12.91 -4.20
N ALA A 35 5.70 -12.71 -3.50
CA ALA A 35 5.64 -12.85 -2.05
C ALA A 35 5.61 -14.34 -1.68
N ASN A 36 6.76 -15.01 -1.74
CA ASN A 36 6.88 -16.42 -1.43
C ASN A 36 7.06 -16.65 0.08
N VAL A 37 6.58 -17.78 0.59
CA VAL A 37 6.87 -18.23 1.94
C VAL A 37 8.38 -18.28 2.16
N GLY A 38 8.85 -17.77 3.29
CA GLY A 38 10.28 -17.65 3.61
C GLY A 38 10.97 -16.41 3.02
N SER A 39 10.30 -15.62 2.16
CA SER A 39 10.87 -14.34 1.71
C SER A 39 10.92 -13.33 2.85
N LYS A 40 12.04 -12.61 2.94
CA LYS A 40 12.23 -11.54 3.90
C LYS A 40 11.38 -10.33 3.55
N VAL A 41 10.78 -9.72 4.54
CA VAL A 41 9.97 -8.51 4.40
C VAL A 41 10.20 -7.55 5.56
N HIS A 42 9.88 -6.28 5.32
CA HIS A 42 10.18 -5.16 6.20
C HIS A 42 8.96 -4.29 6.38
N ALA A 43 8.86 -3.64 7.53
CA ALA A 43 7.86 -2.62 7.80
C ALA A 43 8.49 -1.40 8.47
N ILE A 44 7.94 -0.24 8.19
CA ILE A 44 8.29 1.04 8.83
C ILE A 44 6.98 1.66 9.33
N GLY A 45 7.01 2.18 10.54
CA GLY A 45 5.83 2.81 11.12
C GLY A 45 6.16 3.57 12.41
N HIS A 46 5.12 3.83 13.19
CA HIS A 46 5.19 4.54 14.48
C HIS A 46 4.52 3.71 15.59
N PRO A 47 5.02 2.47 15.85
CA PRO A 47 4.37 1.58 16.81
C PRO A 47 4.35 2.23 18.20
N ASN A 48 3.15 2.31 18.80
CA ASN A 48 2.96 2.87 20.15
C ASN A 48 3.55 4.29 20.33
N GLY A 49 3.55 5.10 19.26
CA GLY A 49 4.12 6.45 19.28
C GLY A 49 5.65 6.53 19.13
N LEU A 50 6.32 5.40 18.94
CA LEU A 50 7.76 5.36 18.65
C LEU A 50 7.99 5.67 17.17
N TYR A 51 8.41 6.90 16.88
CA TYR A 51 8.57 7.40 15.51
C TYR A 51 9.65 6.64 14.73
N TRP A 52 9.35 6.34 13.46
CA TRP A 52 10.28 5.77 12.49
C TRP A 52 10.88 4.42 12.90
N SER A 53 10.07 3.60 13.58
CA SER A 53 10.49 2.24 13.95
C SER A 53 10.50 1.34 12.73
N TYR A 54 11.62 0.64 12.56
CA TYR A 54 11.82 -0.36 11.52
C TYR A 54 11.70 -1.75 12.13
N THR A 55 10.97 -2.63 11.47
CA THR A 55 10.87 -4.05 11.82
C THR A 55 11.08 -4.92 10.60
N GLN A 56 11.55 -6.15 10.80
CA GLN A 56 11.74 -7.13 9.74
C GLN A 56 11.29 -8.51 10.18
N GLY A 57 10.98 -9.36 9.22
CA GLY A 57 10.60 -10.75 9.43
C GLY A 57 10.47 -11.48 8.10
N TYR A 58 9.74 -12.58 8.12
CA TYR A 58 9.56 -13.43 6.94
C TYR A 58 8.09 -13.62 6.63
N ILE A 59 7.77 -13.87 5.36
CA ILE A 59 6.43 -14.28 4.94
C ILE A 59 6.21 -15.71 5.43
N SER A 60 5.18 -15.90 6.27
CA SER A 60 4.77 -17.21 6.75
C SER A 60 3.82 -17.90 5.78
N GLN A 61 2.93 -17.14 5.10
CA GLN A 61 1.96 -17.66 4.15
C GLN A 61 1.32 -16.53 3.33
N VAL A 62 0.87 -16.84 2.12
CA VAL A 62 -0.03 -15.97 1.34
C VAL A 62 -1.41 -16.63 1.29
N ARG A 63 -2.40 -15.98 1.88
CA ARG A 63 -3.75 -16.52 2.01
C ARG A 63 -4.70 -15.81 1.07
N LYS A 64 -5.36 -16.57 0.21
CA LYS A 64 -6.36 -16.06 -0.72
C LYS A 64 -7.74 -15.98 -0.06
N LYS A 65 -8.47 -14.87 -0.31
CA LYS A 65 -9.83 -14.63 0.18
C LYS A 65 -9.95 -14.91 1.68
N PHE A 66 -8.93 -14.50 2.44
CA PHE A 66 -8.91 -14.64 3.90
C PHE A 66 -10.00 -13.77 4.50
N LYS A 67 -10.71 -14.30 5.49
CA LYS A 67 -11.82 -13.61 6.17
C LYS A 67 -11.43 -13.31 7.60
N TRP A 68 -11.67 -12.10 8.05
CA TRP A 68 -11.51 -11.72 9.46
C TRP A 68 -12.61 -10.75 9.89
N LYS A 69 -12.78 -10.61 11.19
CA LYS A 69 -13.70 -9.64 11.78
C LYS A 69 -12.90 -8.62 12.57
N TYR A 70 -13.22 -7.36 12.39
CA TYR A 70 -12.68 -6.26 13.17
C TYR A 70 -13.76 -5.21 13.36
N ASP A 71 -13.91 -4.69 14.60
CA ASP A 71 -14.89 -3.67 14.98
C ASP A 71 -16.30 -3.98 14.45
N GLY A 72 -16.76 -5.22 14.65
CA GLY A 72 -18.08 -5.67 14.19
C GLY A 72 -18.24 -5.83 12.69
N SER A 73 -17.26 -5.43 11.89
CA SER A 73 -17.27 -5.56 10.43
C SER A 73 -16.56 -6.83 9.98
N GLN A 74 -17.08 -7.45 8.91
CA GLN A 74 -16.44 -8.57 8.25
C GLN A 74 -15.62 -8.08 7.05
N HIS A 75 -14.39 -8.55 6.95
CA HIS A 75 -13.45 -8.22 5.89
C HIS A 75 -13.07 -9.47 5.10
N THR A 76 -12.69 -9.29 3.84
CA THR A 76 -12.21 -10.39 2.99
C THR A 76 -11.19 -9.86 1.99
N ALA A 77 -9.96 -10.35 2.04
CA ALA A 77 -8.91 -9.99 1.09
C ALA A 77 -7.91 -11.12 0.88
N ASP A 78 -7.08 -11.01 -0.15
CA ASP A 78 -5.82 -11.75 -0.20
C ASP A 78 -4.86 -11.06 0.77
N VAL A 79 -4.27 -11.82 1.68
CA VAL A 79 -3.38 -11.29 2.71
C VAL A 79 -2.04 -12.02 2.72
N ILE A 80 -1.01 -11.30 3.12
CA ILE A 80 0.32 -11.83 3.43
C ILE A 80 0.40 -11.99 4.93
N GLN A 81 0.53 -13.21 5.41
CA GLN A 81 0.85 -13.52 6.80
C GLN A 81 2.35 -13.43 6.99
N THR A 82 2.78 -12.73 8.04
CA THR A 82 4.19 -12.48 8.31
C THR A 82 4.52 -12.57 9.81
N GLN A 83 5.76 -12.88 10.10
CA GLN A 83 6.33 -12.77 11.44
C GLN A 83 6.86 -11.37 11.76
N THR A 84 6.88 -10.47 10.75
CA THR A 84 7.29 -9.08 10.96
C THR A 84 6.41 -8.44 12.03
N PRO A 85 6.99 -7.90 13.12
CA PRO A 85 6.20 -7.26 14.16
C PRO A 85 5.39 -6.09 13.61
N ILE A 86 4.06 -6.21 13.70
CA ILE A 86 3.09 -5.18 13.31
C ILE A 86 2.26 -4.86 14.55
N ASN A 87 2.50 -3.69 15.11
CA ASN A 87 1.81 -3.18 16.29
C ASN A 87 0.92 -1.97 15.92
N PRO A 88 0.00 -1.54 16.79
CA PRO A 88 -0.74 -0.30 16.60
C PRO A 88 0.20 0.87 16.26
N GLY A 89 -0.05 1.55 15.13
CA GLY A 89 0.83 2.57 14.55
C GLY A 89 1.63 2.12 13.33
N ASN A 90 1.68 0.81 13.04
CA ASN A 90 2.19 0.28 11.77
C ASN A 90 1.09 0.04 10.73
N SER A 91 -0.17 -0.07 11.16
CA SER A 91 -1.32 -0.28 10.28
C SER A 91 -1.49 0.87 9.29
N GLY A 92 -1.74 0.54 8.02
CA GLY A 92 -1.75 1.49 6.90
C GLY A 92 -0.37 1.78 6.30
N GLY A 93 0.72 1.40 6.99
CA GLY A 93 2.08 1.49 6.49
C GLY A 93 2.44 0.35 5.53
N PRO A 94 3.59 0.45 4.83
CA PRO A 94 4.01 -0.53 3.85
C PRO A 94 4.60 -1.80 4.50
N LEU A 95 4.26 -2.96 3.91
CA LEU A 95 5.08 -4.16 3.95
C LEU A 95 5.86 -4.23 2.63
N PHE A 96 7.19 -4.28 2.67
CA PHE A 96 8.04 -4.22 1.49
C PHE A 96 9.13 -5.32 1.49
N ASP A 97 9.59 -5.67 0.31
CA ASP A 97 10.62 -6.69 0.09
C ASP A 97 12.05 -6.12 0.23
N ASP A 98 13.07 -6.98 0.13
CA ASP A 98 14.49 -6.60 0.17
C ASP A 98 14.91 -5.62 -0.97
N ASN A 99 14.10 -5.51 -2.03
CA ASN A 99 14.32 -4.55 -3.12
C ASN A 99 13.63 -3.20 -2.87
N GLY A 100 13.02 -3.02 -1.69
CA GLY A 100 12.29 -1.82 -1.34
C GLY A 100 10.95 -1.66 -2.07
N LYS A 101 10.41 -2.72 -2.67
CA LYS A 101 9.11 -2.69 -3.36
C LYS A 101 8.00 -3.10 -2.40
N MET A 102 6.93 -2.31 -2.37
CA MET A 102 5.77 -2.57 -1.53
C MET A 102 5.02 -3.82 -2.01
N VAL A 103 4.88 -4.81 -1.15
CA VAL A 103 4.18 -6.08 -1.41
C VAL A 103 2.84 -6.18 -0.70
N GLY A 104 2.61 -5.34 0.31
CA GLY A 104 1.36 -5.28 1.06
C GLY A 104 1.19 -4.00 1.86
N VAL A 105 -0.02 -3.80 2.40
CA VAL A 105 -0.36 -2.74 3.37
C VAL A 105 -0.60 -3.41 4.72
N ASN A 106 0.17 -3.05 5.74
CA ASN A 106 -0.02 -3.59 7.09
C ASN A 106 -1.43 -3.29 7.59
N SER A 107 -2.11 -4.28 8.16
CA SER A 107 -3.50 -4.14 8.56
C SER A 107 -3.73 -4.60 10.00
N PHE A 108 -3.64 -5.88 10.30
CA PHE A 108 -4.01 -6.43 11.59
C PHE A 108 -3.07 -7.52 12.09
N GLY A 109 -3.10 -7.78 13.40
CA GLY A 109 -2.50 -8.94 14.03
C GLY A 109 -3.57 -9.78 14.73
N ASP A 110 -3.33 -11.08 14.87
CA ASP A 110 -4.16 -11.95 15.69
C ASP A 110 -3.54 -12.01 17.10
N THR A 111 -4.32 -11.56 18.08
CA THR A 111 -3.89 -11.54 19.50
C THR A 111 -3.93 -12.90 20.18
N HIS A 112 -4.54 -13.91 19.55
CA HIS A 112 -4.63 -15.28 20.07
C HIS A 112 -3.40 -16.11 19.76
N GLY A 113 -2.43 -15.56 19.02
CA GLY A 113 -1.17 -16.24 18.70
C GLY A 113 -0.01 -15.27 18.59
N GLN A 114 1.21 -15.82 18.72
CA GLN A 114 2.42 -15.03 18.54
C GLN A 114 2.81 -14.95 17.06
N ASN A 115 3.29 -13.78 16.63
CA ASN A 115 3.80 -13.56 15.28
C ASN A 115 2.78 -13.83 14.15
N LEU A 116 1.49 -13.64 14.44
CA LEU A 116 0.41 -13.75 13.48
C LEU A 116 0.00 -12.35 13.01
N ASN A 117 0.80 -11.77 12.14
CA ASN A 117 0.57 -10.45 11.57
C ASN A 117 0.18 -10.57 10.11
N PHE A 118 -0.64 -9.62 9.63
CA PHE A 118 -1.23 -9.68 8.30
C PHE A 118 -1.14 -8.33 7.61
N ALA A 119 -0.78 -8.38 6.33
CA ALA A 119 -0.83 -7.24 5.42
C ALA A 119 -1.77 -7.56 4.25
N ILE A 120 -2.56 -6.58 3.82
CA ILE A 120 -3.40 -6.71 2.62
C ILE A 120 -2.48 -6.75 1.39
N ALA A 121 -2.63 -7.77 0.55
CA ALA A 121 -1.78 -7.94 -0.62
C ALA A 121 -1.87 -6.74 -1.58
N ILE A 122 -0.73 -6.26 -2.07
CA ILE A 122 -0.59 -5.05 -2.87
C ILE A 122 -1.44 -5.05 -4.16
N ASP A 123 -1.77 -6.22 -4.68
CA ASP A 123 -2.60 -6.32 -5.89
C ASP A 123 -4.05 -5.84 -5.68
N HIS A 124 -4.53 -5.75 -4.42
CA HIS A 124 -5.78 -5.08 -4.10
C HIS A 124 -5.66 -3.56 -4.22
N VAL A 125 -4.53 -2.99 -3.79
CA VAL A 125 -4.24 -1.55 -3.92
C VAL A 125 -4.24 -1.15 -5.40
N LYS A 126 -3.59 -1.92 -6.26
CA LYS A 126 -3.60 -1.69 -7.71
C LYS A 126 -5.00 -1.62 -8.32
N LYS A 127 -5.96 -2.37 -7.76
CA LYS A 127 -7.36 -2.34 -8.23
C LYS A 127 -8.06 -1.05 -7.82
N ILE A 128 -7.75 -0.52 -6.65
CA ILE A 128 -8.31 0.77 -6.16
C ILE A 128 -7.74 1.94 -6.96
N LEU A 129 -6.47 1.86 -7.38
CA LEU A 129 -5.79 2.87 -8.19
C LEU A 129 -6.24 2.87 -9.66
N LYS A 130 -6.76 1.75 -10.20
CA LYS A 130 -7.16 1.59 -11.60
C LYS A 130 -8.31 2.48 -12.11
N PRO A 131 -9.26 3.02 -11.31
CA PRO A 131 -10.30 3.90 -11.82
C PRO A 131 -9.80 5.23 -12.40
N CYS A 132 -8.54 5.61 -12.20
CA CYS A 132 -7.95 6.74 -12.91
C CYS A 132 -7.75 6.41 -14.40
N LYS A 133 -8.77 6.66 -15.21
CA LYS A 133 -8.69 6.52 -16.67
C LYS A 133 -7.58 7.43 -17.19
N LYS A 134 -6.64 6.86 -17.96
CA LYS A 134 -5.70 7.61 -18.79
C LYS A 134 -6.50 8.57 -19.67
N THR A 135 -6.56 9.84 -19.32
CA THR A 135 -7.01 10.85 -20.28
C THR A 135 -5.84 11.06 -21.22
N LYS A 136 -5.95 10.56 -22.47
CA LYS A 136 -5.00 10.92 -23.54
C LYS A 136 -5.03 12.45 -23.65
N VAL A 137 -3.96 13.10 -23.22
CA VAL A 137 -3.80 14.52 -23.42
C VAL A 137 -3.58 14.73 -24.91
N SER A 138 -4.62 15.16 -25.62
CA SER A 138 -4.48 15.77 -26.94
C SER A 138 -3.66 17.05 -26.77
N LYS A 139 -2.62 17.23 -27.59
CA LYS A 139 -1.68 18.35 -27.53
C LYS A 139 -2.31 19.73 -27.84
N ASN A 140 -3.60 19.84 -28.03
CA ASN A 140 -4.29 21.10 -28.30
C ASN A 140 -5.50 21.19 -27.35
N ASN A 141 -5.31 21.85 -26.22
CA ASN A 141 -6.25 22.77 -25.57
C ASN A 141 -5.82 23.01 -24.13
N LEU A 142 -5.13 24.11 -23.91
CA LEU A 142 -5.06 24.82 -22.65
C LEU A 142 -6.48 25.23 -22.24
N VAL A 143 -6.81 24.97 -20.98
CA VAL A 143 -7.98 25.35 -20.17
C VAL A 143 -8.91 24.18 -19.87
N GLN A 144 -8.61 23.52 -18.75
CA GLN A 144 -9.52 23.23 -17.63
C GLN A 144 -8.74 22.40 -16.58
N LYS A 145 -8.68 22.91 -15.34
CA LYS A 145 -8.13 22.19 -14.17
C LYS A 145 -8.82 20.85 -14.02
N LYS A 146 -8.13 19.76 -14.30
CA LYS A 146 -8.51 18.41 -13.91
C LYS A 146 -7.33 17.79 -13.18
N ASP A 147 -7.64 17.26 -12.01
CA ASP A 147 -6.73 16.51 -11.16
C ASP A 147 -5.91 15.49 -11.97
N LYS A 148 -4.60 15.61 -11.94
CA LYS A 148 -3.67 14.73 -12.69
C LYS A 148 -2.89 13.86 -11.73
N TYR A 149 -2.86 12.57 -12.02
CA TYR A 149 -1.87 11.65 -11.46
C TYR A 149 -0.64 11.66 -12.36
N ILE A 150 0.53 11.73 -11.76
CA ILE A 150 1.79 11.62 -12.47
C ILE A 150 2.30 10.18 -12.32
N GLU A 151 2.53 9.55 -13.46
CA GLU A 151 3.12 8.21 -13.57
C GLU A 151 4.63 8.35 -13.69
N HIS A 152 5.40 7.65 -12.86
CA HIS A 152 6.84 7.60 -12.96
C HIS A 152 7.34 6.19 -13.21
N ASP A 153 8.11 6.06 -14.28
CA ASP A 153 8.93 4.90 -14.59
C ASP A 153 10.38 5.26 -14.25
N HIS A 154 10.81 4.95 -13.01
CA HIS A 154 12.13 5.34 -12.51
C HIS A 154 13.29 4.62 -13.18
N ASN A 155 13.05 3.44 -13.70
CA ASN A 155 14.08 2.61 -14.34
C ASN A 155 13.97 2.59 -15.86
N LYS A 156 13.03 3.35 -16.45
CA LYS A 156 12.80 3.51 -17.88
C LYS A 156 12.59 2.19 -18.65
N ASN A 157 12.00 1.18 -17.98
CA ASN A 157 11.71 -0.12 -18.59
C ASN A 157 10.31 -0.20 -19.22
N GLY A 158 9.57 0.92 -19.28
CA GLY A 158 8.22 1.00 -19.80
C GLY A 158 7.14 0.52 -18.80
N VAL A 159 7.52 0.20 -17.58
CA VAL A 159 6.61 -0.17 -16.48
C VAL A 159 6.53 0.96 -15.49
N ILE A 160 5.33 1.45 -15.22
CA ILE A 160 5.10 2.52 -14.25
C ILE A 160 5.32 1.96 -12.85
N ASP A 161 6.38 2.45 -12.18
CA ASP A 161 6.79 1.99 -10.85
C ASP A 161 6.09 2.75 -9.73
N THR A 162 5.63 3.97 -9.99
CA THR A 162 5.13 4.88 -8.96
C THR A 162 4.00 5.78 -9.47
N TRP A 163 3.03 6.03 -8.59
CA TRP A 163 1.91 6.92 -8.83
C TRP A 163 1.84 7.96 -7.71
N TYR A 164 1.76 9.23 -8.05
CA TYR A 164 1.40 10.27 -7.11
C TYR A 164 0.44 11.27 -7.75
N TYR A 165 -0.31 11.95 -6.91
CA TYR A 165 -1.27 12.95 -7.35
C TYR A 165 -0.62 14.33 -7.26
N ASP A 166 -0.63 15.05 -8.39
CA ASP A 166 -0.16 16.43 -8.45
C ASP A 166 -1.37 17.36 -8.29
N SER A 167 -1.44 18.03 -7.14
CA SER A 167 -2.50 18.99 -6.84
C SER A 167 -2.23 20.40 -7.37
N ASP A 168 -1.04 20.65 -7.94
CA ASP A 168 -0.54 22.00 -8.25
C ASP A 168 -0.60 22.35 -9.75
N ASN A 169 -1.27 21.50 -10.58
CA ASN A 169 -1.52 21.78 -12.00
C ASN A 169 -3.01 21.83 -12.34
#